data_9c9b0a22681d7b976a703f5ce352e03f
#
_entry.id   9c9b0a22681d7b976a703f5ce352e03f
#
_cell.length_a   1.000
_cell.length_b   1.000
_cell.length_c   1.000
_cell.angle_alpha   90.00
_cell.angle_beta   90.00
_cell.angle_gamma   90.00
#
_symmetry.space_group_name_H-M   'P 1'
#
loop_
_entity.id
_entity.type
_entity.pdbx_description
1 polymer ?
#
loop_
_entity_poly.entity_id
_entity_poly.type
_entity_poly.pdbx_seq_one_letter_code
_entity_poly.pdbx_strand_id
1 'polypeptide(L)'
;MEGPGVHDPLLELFDQSNGVTTDSRQCGPGLLYIALKGERFDGNAFALEAIRKGCIAAVVDNPDVKGENLIHVPDGLDALQQLARSHRQRFQAPVFGLTGSNGKTTTKELIRAVIGQELKVHATQGNLNNHIGVPLTLLSIPVDTEFALIEMGANHQGEIAALCTIAEPTFGMITNVGLAHLEGFGGVEGVKKGKQELYRHLASKGGTAFVHAADPDLIALSNLEGLERLPYGTPNHPPHAWRSAGSVDAPIYWSVSAGAAPGPWHDGQGALEVHLHGAHQLANMQAAIAVGVHFGVSPGAINAALGAFLPVDQRGETVTTERNTVIVDCYNANPSSVESTLRAFASAGHEAPLAILGDMMELGSHAAHGHRMVRDVARECAVECWVVGHDFAAHAPGDRTFPDVNALRSALAEEGIEGRTILLKGSRSMRM
;
A
#
# COMPACT_ATOMS: atom_id res chain seq x y z
N MET A 1 21.56 28.92 17.40
CA MET A 1 20.59 29.89 17.92
C MET A 1 19.22 29.33 17.61
N GLU A 2 18.60 28.71 18.60
CA GLU A 2 17.23 28.24 18.53
C GLU A 2 16.34 29.50 18.42
N GLY A 3 15.59 29.60 17.33
CA GLY A 3 14.54 30.59 17.22
C GLY A 3 13.46 30.33 18.29
N PRO A 4 12.74 31.37 18.76
CA PRO A 4 11.70 31.18 19.74
C PRO A 4 10.71 30.13 19.20
N GLY A 5 10.57 29.00 19.91
CA GLY A 5 9.63 27.95 19.57
C GLY A 5 8.25 28.59 19.38
N VAL A 6 7.67 28.42 18.19
CA VAL A 6 6.29 28.84 17.93
C VAL A 6 5.44 28.00 18.88
N HIS A 7 4.82 28.71 19.84
CA HIS A 7 3.87 28.09 20.78
C HIS A 7 2.68 27.57 19.95
N ASP A 8 2.58 26.25 19.77
CA ASP A 8 1.47 25.58 19.10
C ASP A 8 0.55 24.94 20.16
N PRO A 9 -0.54 25.63 20.54
CA PRO A 9 -1.43 25.16 21.59
C PRO A 9 -2.07 23.79 21.28
N LEU A 10 -2.24 23.47 20.00
CA LEU A 10 -2.82 22.20 19.60
C LEU A 10 -1.81 21.05 19.79
N LEU A 11 -0.51 21.31 19.54
CA LEU A 11 0.55 20.34 19.78
C LEU A 11 0.74 20.06 21.28
N GLU A 12 0.65 21.11 22.14
CA GLU A 12 0.71 20.92 23.59
C GLU A 12 -0.46 20.11 24.12
N LEU A 13 -1.65 20.32 23.57
CA LEU A 13 -2.83 19.55 23.92
C LEU A 13 -2.73 18.10 23.42
N PHE A 14 -2.18 17.91 22.23
CA PHE A 14 -1.88 16.57 21.71
C PHE A 14 -0.93 15.80 22.64
N ASP A 15 0.12 16.45 23.17
CA ASP A 15 1.06 15.82 24.10
C ASP A 15 0.43 15.38 25.42
N GLN A 16 -0.69 15.99 25.82
CA GLN A 16 -1.48 15.61 26.99
C GLN A 16 -2.55 14.54 26.69
N SER A 17 -2.76 14.24 25.40
CA SER A 17 -3.76 13.29 24.95
C SER A 17 -3.25 11.86 24.87
N ASN A 18 -4.17 10.91 24.84
CA ASN A 18 -3.88 9.50 24.53
C ASN A 18 -3.86 9.23 23.00
N GLY A 19 -3.87 10.29 22.17
CA GLY A 19 -3.89 10.22 20.71
C GLY A 19 -5.05 10.99 20.09
N VAL A 20 -5.18 10.88 18.78
CA VAL A 20 -6.16 11.63 17.98
C VAL A 20 -7.15 10.69 17.31
N THR A 21 -8.41 11.10 17.25
CA THR A 21 -9.42 10.44 16.41
C THR A 21 -10.24 11.46 15.61
N THR A 22 -10.62 11.08 14.41
CA THR A 22 -11.59 11.81 13.57
C THR A 22 -12.92 11.08 13.47
N ASP A 23 -13.04 9.88 14.07
CA ASP A 23 -14.23 9.05 14.07
C ASP A 23 -14.94 9.17 15.43
N SER A 24 -16.12 9.78 15.44
CA SER A 24 -16.93 9.97 16.66
C SER A 24 -17.32 8.65 17.37
N ARG A 25 -17.28 7.53 16.66
CA ARG A 25 -17.55 6.19 17.22
C ARG A 25 -16.38 5.68 18.06
N GLN A 26 -15.16 6.15 17.75
CA GLN A 26 -13.92 5.79 18.46
C GLN A 26 -13.56 6.77 19.57
N CYS A 27 -14.37 7.80 19.81
CA CYS A 27 -14.16 8.75 20.89
C CYS A 27 -14.18 8.05 22.25
N GLY A 28 -13.23 8.40 23.12
CA GLY A 28 -13.05 7.83 24.43
C GLY A 28 -12.13 8.66 25.34
N PRO A 29 -11.89 8.19 26.59
CA PRO A 29 -11.12 8.92 27.58
C PRO A 29 -9.70 9.29 27.11
N GLY A 30 -9.38 10.56 27.27
CA GLY A 30 -8.04 11.08 26.97
C GLY A 30 -7.75 11.36 25.50
N LEU A 31 -8.63 11.01 24.56
CA LEU A 31 -8.40 11.29 23.13
C LEU A 31 -8.68 12.76 22.79
N LEU A 32 -8.00 13.25 21.76
CA LEU A 32 -8.31 14.51 21.09
C LEU A 32 -9.19 14.20 19.87
N TYR A 33 -10.40 14.74 19.84
CA TYR A 33 -11.27 14.62 18.68
C TYR A 33 -11.06 15.77 17.71
N ILE A 34 -10.85 15.47 16.42
CA ILE A 34 -10.78 16.49 15.36
C ILE A 34 -11.98 16.29 14.42
N ALA A 35 -12.87 17.26 14.42
CA ALA A 35 -14.05 17.25 13.56
C ALA A 35 -13.67 17.52 12.12
N LEU A 36 -14.01 16.60 11.22
CA LEU A 36 -13.81 16.77 9.79
C LEU A 36 -15.15 16.88 9.08
N LYS A 37 -15.18 17.65 7.98
CA LYS A 37 -16.31 17.73 7.07
C LYS A 37 -16.08 16.87 5.84
N GLY A 38 -17.11 16.14 5.42
CA GLY A 38 -17.16 15.41 4.16
C GLY A 38 -18.41 15.77 3.40
N GLU A 39 -18.53 15.29 2.17
CA GLU A 39 -19.68 15.59 1.30
C GLU A 39 -21.05 15.22 1.91
N ARG A 40 -21.07 14.20 2.78
CA ARG A 40 -22.31 13.61 3.32
C ARG A 40 -22.38 13.64 4.85
N PHE A 41 -21.41 14.22 5.52
CA PHE A 41 -21.38 14.30 6.98
C PHE A 41 -20.63 15.55 7.46
N ASP A 42 -20.97 16.01 8.67
CA ASP A 42 -20.27 17.07 9.37
C ASP A 42 -19.87 16.59 10.76
N GLY A 43 -18.56 16.39 10.98
CA GLY A 43 -17.99 15.95 12.24
C GLY A 43 -18.24 16.93 13.41
N ASN A 44 -18.46 18.21 13.13
CA ASN A 44 -18.76 19.22 14.13
C ASN A 44 -20.00 18.90 14.97
N ALA A 45 -20.99 18.23 14.37
CA ALA A 45 -22.21 17.81 15.06
C ALA A 45 -21.94 16.83 16.23
N PHE A 46 -20.80 16.14 16.21
CA PHE A 46 -20.41 15.16 17.23
C PHE A 46 -19.45 15.68 18.28
N ALA A 47 -18.99 16.95 18.19
CA ALA A 47 -17.96 17.50 19.08
C ALA A 47 -18.36 17.41 20.57
N LEU A 48 -19.59 17.83 20.92
CA LEU A 48 -20.09 17.76 22.30
C LEU A 48 -20.30 16.32 22.79
N GLU A 49 -20.61 15.40 21.88
CA GLU A 49 -20.69 13.97 22.21
C GLU A 49 -19.30 13.40 22.48
N ALA A 50 -18.30 13.77 21.70
CA ALA A 50 -16.90 13.38 21.90
C ALA A 50 -16.41 13.79 23.30
N ILE A 51 -16.69 15.03 23.74
CA ILE A 51 -16.36 15.49 25.08
C ILE A 51 -17.09 14.66 26.15
N ARG A 52 -18.38 14.37 25.97
CA ARG A 52 -19.15 13.52 26.90
C ARG A 52 -18.62 12.08 26.96
N LYS A 53 -18.01 11.58 25.90
CA LYS A 53 -17.32 10.26 25.84
C LYS A 53 -15.94 10.29 26.51
N GLY A 54 -15.47 11.46 26.97
CA GLY A 54 -14.22 11.61 27.70
C GLY A 54 -13.03 12.09 26.85
N CYS A 55 -13.25 12.56 25.62
CA CYS A 55 -12.21 13.28 24.90
C CYS A 55 -11.79 14.53 25.70
N ILE A 56 -10.47 14.80 25.76
CA ILE A 56 -9.95 15.95 26.52
C ILE A 56 -10.32 17.27 25.87
N ALA A 57 -10.43 17.28 24.54
CA ALA A 57 -10.92 18.40 23.76
C ALA A 57 -11.49 17.93 22.42
N ALA A 58 -12.22 18.83 21.75
CA ALA A 58 -12.67 18.66 20.37
C ALA A 58 -12.29 19.88 19.55
N VAL A 59 -11.57 19.65 18.45
CA VAL A 59 -11.22 20.68 17.46
C VAL A 59 -12.38 20.78 16.47
N VAL A 60 -12.89 21.99 16.29
CA VAL A 60 -14.07 22.27 15.46
C VAL A 60 -13.81 23.48 14.53
N ASP A 61 -14.35 23.42 13.33
CA ASP A 61 -14.27 24.51 12.34
C ASP A 61 -15.64 25.17 12.07
N ASN A 62 -16.65 24.82 12.87
CA ASN A 62 -17.94 25.48 12.87
C ASN A 62 -18.02 26.46 14.07
N PRO A 63 -18.10 27.78 13.84
CA PRO A 63 -18.14 28.77 14.91
C PRO A 63 -19.44 28.75 15.74
N ASP A 64 -20.49 28.09 15.27
CA ASP A 64 -21.77 28.00 15.96
C ASP A 64 -21.79 26.89 17.03
N VAL A 65 -20.86 25.95 16.99
CA VAL A 65 -20.71 24.94 18.05
C VAL A 65 -20.15 25.58 19.30
N LYS A 66 -20.89 25.54 20.40
CA LYS A 66 -20.50 26.15 21.69
C LYS A 66 -20.44 25.10 22.77
N GLY A 67 -19.45 25.20 23.62
CA GLY A 67 -19.26 24.30 24.77
C GLY A 67 -17.87 24.45 25.39
N GLU A 68 -17.65 23.74 26.49
CA GLU A 68 -16.34 23.66 27.12
C GLU A 68 -15.42 22.69 26.35
N ASN A 69 -14.12 22.87 26.44
CA ASN A 69 -13.08 22.04 25.79
C ASN A 69 -13.21 21.96 24.26
N LEU A 70 -13.77 23.01 23.65
CA LEU A 70 -13.79 23.16 22.19
C LEU A 70 -12.65 24.09 21.74
N ILE A 71 -11.92 23.66 20.73
CA ILE A 71 -10.87 24.44 20.06
C ILE A 71 -11.36 24.82 18.68
N HIS A 72 -11.59 26.09 18.47
CA HIS A 72 -12.03 26.60 17.17
C HIS A 72 -10.85 26.86 16.25
N VAL A 73 -10.90 26.28 15.07
CA VAL A 73 -9.93 26.45 14.00
C VAL A 73 -10.62 26.90 12.70
N PRO A 74 -9.90 27.50 11.75
CA PRO A 74 -10.48 27.86 10.45
C PRO A 74 -10.90 26.66 9.62
N ASP A 75 -10.12 25.55 9.66
CA ASP A 75 -10.35 24.31 8.92
C ASP A 75 -9.83 23.13 9.74
N GLY A 76 -10.69 22.13 9.97
CA GLY A 76 -10.35 20.96 10.79
C GLY A 76 -9.34 20.03 10.11
N LEU A 77 -9.39 19.91 8.79
CA LEU A 77 -8.42 19.09 8.03
C LEU A 77 -7.04 19.72 8.03
N ASP A 78 -6.96 21.02 7.79
CA ASP A 78 -5.69 21.76 7.84
C ASP A 78 -5.07 21.68 9.24
N ALA A 79 -5.87 21.83 10.31
CA ALA A 79 -5.41 21.68 11.69
C ALA A 79 -4.86 20.26 11.96
N LEU A 80 -5.51 19.21 11.48
CA LEU A 80 -5.03 17.83 11.58
C LEU A 80 -3.67 17.66 10.88
N GLN A 81 -3.53 18.20 9.67
CA GLN A 81 -2.32 18.07 8.85
C GLN A 81 -1.16 18.88 9.44
N GLN A 82 -1.41 20.09 9.93
CA GLN A 82 -0.40 20.92 10.60
C GLN A 82 0.06 20.27 11.90
N LEU A 83 -0.85 19.77 12.73
CA LEU A 83 -0.52 19.03 13.95
C LEU A 83 0.37 17.83 13.65
N ALA A 84 0.01 17.05 12.65
CA ALA A 84 0.80 15.88 12.23
C ALA A 84 2.19 16.27 11.74
N ARG A 85 2.31 17.36 10.99
CA ARG A 85 3.60 17.88 10.54
C ARG A 85 4.45 18.40 11.69
N SER A 86 3.87 19.16 12.62
CA SER A 86 4.56 19.64 13.82
C SER A 86 5.07 18.47 14.65
N HIS A 87 4.25 17.43 14.82
CA HIS A 87 4.67 16.20 15.51
C HIS A 87 5.79 15.49 14.76
N ARG A 88 5.67 15.32 13.41
CA ARG A 88 6.70 14.72 12.55
C ARG A 88 8.08 15.35 12.72
N GLN A 89 8.14 16.66 12.85
CA GLN A 89 9.40 17.40 12.97
C GLN A 89 10.12 17.19 14.30
N ARG A 90 9.49 16.54 15.27
CA ARG A 90 10.05 16.27 16.59
C ARG A 90 10.85 14.97 16.67
N PHE A 91 10.71 14.05 15.73
CA PHE A 91 11.44 12.78 15.76
C PHE A 91 12.48 12.68 14.65
N GLN A 92 13.61 12.04 15.00
CA GLN A 92 14.79 11.90 14.13
C GLN A 92 14.80 10.62 13.30
N ALA A 93 13.88 9.68 13.58
CA ALA A 93 13.79 8.44 12.86
C ALA A 93 13.64 8.68 11.35
N PRO A 94 14.28 7.89 10.48
CA PRO A 94 14.06 7.95 9.05
C PRO A 94 12.58 7.70 8.73
N VAL A 95 12.02 8.55 7.86
CA VAL A 95 10.68 8.37 7.33
C VAL A 95 10.77 7.90 5.90
N PHE A 96 10.25 6.72 5.66
CA PHE A 96 10.23 6.06 4.37
C PHE A 96 8.86 6.24 3.71
N GLY A 97 8.79 7.03 2.64
CA GLY A 97 7.58 7.21 1.84
C GLY A 97 7.43 6.11 0.80
N LEU A 98 6.28 5.47 0.73
CA LEU A 98 6.00 4.39 -0.22
C LEU A 98 4.77 4.70 -1.05
N THR A 99 4.91 4.78 -2.37
CA THR A 99 3.79 4.91 -3.31
C THR A 99 3.93 3.94 -4.49
N GLY A 100 3.00 3.98 -5.42
CA GLY A 100 2.97 3.17 -6.64
C GLY A 100 1.55 2.80 -7.06
N SER A 101 1.41 2.18 -8.21
CA SER A 101 0.11 1.71 -8.71
C SER A 101 -0.32 0.43 -7.99
N ASN A 102 0.54 -0.58 -7.98
CA ASN A 102 0.27 -1.90 -7.40
C ASN A 102 1.35 -2.27 -6.37
N GLY A 103 1.03 -3.20 -5.47
CA GLY A 103 1.99 -3.78 -4.53
C GLY A 103 2.35 -2.91 -3.32
N LYS A 104 1.83 -1.69 -3.17
CA LYS A 104 2.14 -0.79 -2.05
C LYS A 104 2.03 -1.46 -0.69
N THR A 105 0.85 -1.95 -0.36
CA THR A 105 0.59 -2.54 0.97
C THR A 105 1.40 -3.82 1.19
N THR A 106 1.53 -4.68 0.18
CA THR A 106 2.36 -5.88 0.29
C THR A 106 3.83 -5.52 0.52
N THR A 107 4.38 -4.56 -0.25
CA THR A 107 5.75 -4.06 -0.07
C THR A 107 5.93 -3.43 1.31
N LYS A 108 4.96 -2.61 1.76
CA LYS A 108 4.95 -2.03 3.09
C LYS A 108 5.01 -3.10 4.18
N GLU A 109 4.14 -4.11 4.13
CA GLU A 109 4.12 -5.16 5.14
C GLU A 109 5.40 -6.02 5.11
N LEU A 110 5.96 -6.28 3.92
CA LEU A 110 7.24 -6.97 3.79
C LEU A 110 8.39 -6.14 4.39
N ILE A 111 8.49 -4.85 4.08
CA ILE A 111 9.48 -3.93 4.67
C ILE A 111 9.29 -3.90 6.19
N ARG A 112 8.05 -3.76 6.68
CA ARG A 112 7.75 -3.77 8.11
C ARG A 112 8.20 -5.06 8.78
N ALA A 113 7.95 -6.21 8.18
CA ALA A 113 8.36 -7.51 8.70
C ALA A 113 9.89 -7.66 8.75
N VAL A 114 10.58 -7.22 7.70
CA VAL A 114 12.04 -7.30 7.59
C VAL A 114 12.72 -6.33 8.55
N ILE A 115 12.39 -5.03 8.48
CA ILE A 115 12.99 -4.01 9.35
C ILE A 115 12.66 -4.26 10.82
N GLY A 116 11.46 -4.75 11.10
CA GLY A 116 10.99 -5.07 12.45
C GLY A 116 11.75 -6.20 13.15
N GLN A 117 12.68 -6.89 12.45
CA GLN A 117 13.57 -7.87 13.10
C GLN A 117 14.62 -7.20 13.98
N GLU A 118 15.06 -5.99 13.64
CA GLU A 118 16.18 -5.31 14.29
C GLU A 118 15.82 -3.91 14.82
N LEU A 119 14.79 -3.27 14.25
CA LEU A 119 14.39 -1.89 14.58
C LEU A 119 12.92 -1.82 15.03
N LYS A 120 12.60 -0.82 15.86
CA LYS A 120 11.23 -0.48 16.22
C LYS A 120 10.55 0.24 15.07
N VAL A 121 9.73 -0.47 14.31
CA VAL A 121 9.03 0.05 13.13
C VAL A 121 7.63 0.51 13.47
N HIS A 122 7.29 1.72 13.04
CA HIS A 122 5.89 2.15 12.92
C HIS A 122 5.52 2.27 11.45
N ALA A 123 4.39 1.69 11.04
CA ALA A 123 3.94 1.68 9.65
C ALA A 123 2.46 2.04 9.51
N THR A 124 2.11 2.64 8.38
CA THR A 124 0.71 2.89 8.00
C THR A 124 -0.14 1.64 8.20
N GLN A 125 -1.21 1.76 8.98
CA GLN A 125 -2.14 0.67 9.23
C GLN A 125 -3.28 0.67 8.20
N GLY A 126 -3.67 -0.52 7.74
CA GLY A 126 -4.75 -0.67 6.77
C GLY A 126 -4.55 0.21 5.53
N ASN A 127 -5.54 1.04 5.24
CA ASN A 127 -5.56 1.98 4.10
C ASN A 127 -5.46 3.46 4.52
N LEU A 128 -4.85 3.77 5.66
CA LEU A 128 -4.65 5.14 6.15
C LEU A 128 -3.54 5.87 5.34
N ASN A 129 -3.68 5.93 4.03
CA ASN A 129 -2.67 6.37 3.09
C ASN A 129 -3.03 7.64 2.30
N ASN A 130 -4.10 8.33 2.69
CA ASN A 130 -4.59 9.56 2.07
C ASN A 130 -4.36 10.80 2.95
N HIS A 131 -4.92 11.95 2.56
CA HIS A 131 -4.79 13.26 3.22
C HIS A 131 -5.35 13.33 4.66
N ILE A 132 -6.09 12.30 5.12
CA ILE A 132 -6.52 12.12 6.51
C ILE A 132 -5.71 11.01 7.18
N GLY A 133 -5.50 9.91 6.48
CA GLY A 133 -4.85 8.72 7.03
C GLY A 133 -3.35 8.91 7.31
N VAL A 134 -2.63 9.62 6.45
CA VAL A 134 -1.20 9.93 6.66
C VAL A 134 -1.00 10.79 7.92
N PRO A 135 -1.74 11.90 8.13
CA PRO A 135 -1.71 12.61 9.39
C PRO A 135 -1.98 11.73 10.62
N LEU A 136 -3.04 10.90 10.58
CA LEU A 136 -3.36 10.00 11.69
C LEU A 136 -2.25 8.97 11.95
N THR A 137 -1.63 8.44 10.89
CA THR A 137 -0.47 7.55 11.01
C THR A 137 0.69 8.25 11.71
N LEU A 138 1.02 9.49 11.30
CA LEU A 138 2.11 10.25 11.92
C LEU A 138 1.84 10.54 13.41
N LEU A 139 0.62 10.95 13.77
CA LEU A 139 0.21 11.22 15.14
C LEU A 139 0.14 9.97 16.02
N SER A 140 0.15 8.78 15.43
CA SER A 140 0.20 7.51 16.17
C SER A 140 1.62 6.96 16.36
N ILE A 141 2.65 7.64 15.84
CA ILE A 141 4.05 7.18 15.95
C ILE A 141 4.54 7.28 17.39
N PRO A 142 4.93 6.16 18.04
CA PRO A 142 5.56 6.19 19.36
C PRO A 142 6.90 6.95 19.34
N VAL A 143 7.23 7.57 20.47
CA VAL A 143 8.47 8.40 20.60
C VAL A 143 9.76 7.60 20.45
N ASP A 144 9.71 6.30 20.68
CA ASP A 144 10.84 5.38 20.60
C ASP A 144 10.92 4.64 19.24
N THR A 145 10.17 5.10 18.25
CA THR A 145 10.20 4.57 16.88
C THR A 145 11.56 4.85 16.23
N GLU A 146 12.17 3.80 15.66
CA GLU A 146 13.46 3.87 14.98
C GLU A 146 13.33 3.92 13.45
N PHE A 147 12.17 3.54 12.92
CA PHE A 147 11.86 3.60 11.49
C PHE A 147 10.36 3.82 11.26
N ALA A 148 10.00 4.86 10.52
CA ALA A 148 8.62 5.16 10.16
C ALA A 148 8.36 4.86 8.67
N LEU A 149 7.35 4.04 8.38
CA LEU A 149 7.00 3.61 7.02
C LEU A 149 5.61 4.11 6.64
N ILE A 150 5.57 5.10 5.74
CA ILE A 150 4.36 5.84 5.39
C ILE A 150 3.91 5.46 3.97
N GLU A 151 2.83 4.70 3.87
CA GLU A 151 2.18 4.42 2.60
C GLU A 151 1.42 5.67 2.10
N MET A 152 1.64 6.05 0.84
CA MET A 152 1.05 7.23 0.21
C MET A 152 0.21 6.82 -1.00
N GLY A 153 -1.10 6.85 -0.86
CA GLY A 153 -2.07 6.61 -1.92
C GLY A 153 -2.46 7.90 -2.62
N ALA A 154 -2.77 7.82 -3.92
CA ALA A 154 -3.28 8.95 -4.68
C ALA A 154 -4.14 8.49 -5.85
N ASN A 155 -5.17 9.28 -6.14
CA ASN A 155 -6.07 9.15 -7.29
C ASN A 155 -5.86 10.29 -8.31
N HIS A 156 -5.24 11.41 -7.89
CA HIS A 156 -4.99 12.60 -8.72
C HIS A 156 -3.55 13.07 -8.58
N GLN A 157 -3.11 13.87 -9.56
CA GLN A 157 -1.83 14.58 -9.47
C GLN A 157 -1.90 15.62 -8.34
N GLY A 158 -0.77 15.89 -7.68
CA GLY A 158 -0.65 16.81 -6.53
C GLY A 158 -0.90 16.16 -5.18
N GLU A 159 -1.58 15.01 -5.12
CA GLU A 159 -1.89 14.36 -3.83
C GLU A 159 -0.65 13.78 -3.15
N ILE A 160 0.26 13.13 -3.88
CA ILE A 160 1.51 12.62 -3.29
C ILE A 160 2.40 13.79 -2.82
N ALA A 161 2.47 14.88 -3.59
CA ALA A 161 3.21 16.07 -3.17
C ALA A 161 2.66 16.65 -1.86
N ALA A 162 1.33 16.74 -1.72
CA ALA A 162 0.69 17.17 -0.48
C ALA A 162 1.03 16.24 0.70
N LEU A 163 0.95 14.92 0.51
CA LEU A 163 1.32 13.95 1.54
C LEU A 163 2.80 14.04 1.93
N CYS A 164 3.68 14.28 0.97
CA CYS A 164 5.10 14.51 1.22
C CYS A 164 5.36 15.78 2.05
N THR A 165 4.56 16.85 1.90
CA THR A 165 4.72 18.05 2.74
C THR A 165 4.33 17.81 4.20
N ILE A 166 3.49 16.83 4.47
CA ILE A 166 3.06 16.45 5.82
C ILE A 166 4.05 15.46 6.44
N ALA A 167 4.38 14.39 5.70
CA ALA A 167 5.21 13.30 6.21
C ALA A 167 6.71 13.60 6.17
N GLU A 168 7.15 14.54 5.35
CA GLU A 168 8.56 14.91 5.15
C GLU A 168 9.48 13.67 5.05
N PRO A 169 9.25 12.77 4.05
CA PRO A 169 10.05 11.56 3.92
C PRO A 169 11.51 11.88 3.57
N THR A 170 12.43 11.14 4.17
CA THR A 170 13.88 11.21 3.90
C THR A 170 14.34 10.10 2.97
N PHE A 171 13.59 9.00 2.93
CA PHE A 171 13.75 7.87 2.00
C PHE A 171 12.43 7.61 1.30
N GLY A 172 12.48 6.95 0.16
CA GLY A 172 11.23 6.54 -0.49
C GLY A 172 11.40 5.59 -1.66
N MET A 173 10.25 5.11 -2.11
CA MET A 173 10.16 4.13 -3.20
C MET A 173 8.84 4.31 -3.96
N ILE A 174 8.91 4.12 -5.27
CA ILE A 174 7.74 3.86 -6.10
C ILE A 174 7.78 2.38 -6.48
N THR A 175 6.75 1.62 -6.10
CA THR A 175 6.73 0.16 -6.37
C THR A 175 6.69 -0.15 -7.87
N ASN A 176 5.84 0.54 -8.59
CA ASN A 176 5.69 0.48 -10.05
C ASN A 176 4.76 1.59 -10.55
N VAL A 177 4.71 1.77 -11.87
CA VAL A 177 3.72 2.60 -12.56
C VAL A 177 2.87 1.68 -13.44
N GLY A 178 1.59 1.55 -13.11
CA GLY A 178 0.63 0.69 -13.81
C GLY A 178 -0.67 1.41 -14.16
N LEU A 179 -1.60 0.68 -14.76
CA LEU A 179 -2.90 1.18 -15.24
C LEU A 179 -3.92 1.27 -14.08
N ALA A 180 -3.62 2.09 -13.07
CA ALA A 180 -4.49 2.29 -11.91
C ALA A 180 -4.95 3.75 -11.85
N HIS A 181 -6.21 3.98 -11.43
CA HIS A 181 -6.81 5.31 -11.25
C HIS A 181 -6.69 6.23 -12.48
N LEU A 182 -6.77 5.65 -13.69
CA LEU A 182 -6.53 6.35 -14.96
C LEU A 182 -7.44 7.56 -15.14
N GLU A 183 -8.69 7.47 -14.67
CA GLU A 183 -9.66 8.56 -14.75
C GLU A 183 -9.17 9.79 -13.96
N GLY A 184 -8.83 9.64 -12.69
CA GLY A 184 -8.43 10.74 -11.83
C GLY A 184 -7.07 11.34 -12.19
N PHE A 185 -6.13 10.52 -12.68
CA PHE A 185 -4.82 11.02 -13.13
C PHE A 185 -4.84 11.61 -14.54
N GLY A 186 -5.88 11.37 -15.35
CA GLY A 186 -5.92 11.79 -16.75
C GLY A 186 -5.05 10.93 -17.68
N GLY A 187 -4.96 9.62 -17.41
CA GLY A 187 -4.22 8.64 -18.20
C GLY A 187 -2.85 8.27 -17.64
N VAL A 188 -2.13 7.42 -18.38
CA VAL A 188 -0.86 6.80 -17.92
C VAL A 188 0.23 7.84 -17.62
N GLU A 189 0.37 8.87 -18.45
CA GLU A 189 1.34 9.93 -18.21
C GLU A 189 1.01 10.76 -16.95
N GLY A 190 -0.27 10.91 -16.63
CA GLY A 190 -0.71 11.51 -15.39
C GLY A 190 -0.34 10.66 -14.16
N VAL A 191 -0.49 9.33 -14.26
CA VAL A 191 -0.03 8.39 -13.21
C VAL A 191 1.48 8.53 -12.97
N LYS A 192 2.29 8.54 -14.05
CA LYS A 192 3.76 8.74 -13.96
C LYS A 192 4.10 10.03 -13.22
N LYS A 193 3.50 11.15 -13.64
CA LYS A 193 3.73 12.48 -13.03
C LYS A 193 3.33 12.50 -11.55
N GLY A 194 2.16 11.96 -11.20
CA GLY A 194 1.70 11.93 -9.83
C GLY A 194 2.57 11.05 -8.93
N LYS A 195 3.01 9.87 -9.41
CA LYS A 195 3.92 9.03 -8.60
C LYS A 195 5.31 9.65 -8.48
N GLN A 196 5.82 10.34 -9.52
CA GLN A 196 7.09 11.04 -9.50
C GLN A 196 7.16 12.15 -8.43
N GLU A 197 6.04 12.65 -7.94
CA GLU A 197 6.00 13.69 -6.90
C GLU A 197 6.78 13.29 -5.64
N LEU A 198 6.78 11.99 -5.26
CA LEU A 198 7.63 11.49 -4.18
C LEU A 198 9.12 11.69 -4.49
N TYR A 199 9.58 11.29 -5.67
CA TYR A 199 10.99 11.45 -6.05
C TYR A 199 11.39 12.92 -6.16
N ARG A 200 10.51 13.78 -6.65
CA ARG A 200 10.75 15.24 -6.67
C ARG A 200 10.88 15.82 -5.27
N HIS A 201 10.05 15.38 -4.33
CA HIS A 201 10.18 15.81 -2.94
C HIS A 201 11.54 15.38 -2.37
N LEU A 202 11.91 14.10 -2.52
CA LEU A 202 13.20 13.59 -2.05
C LEU A 202 14.38 14.36 -2.68
N ALA A 203 14.36 14.58 -4.00
CA ALA A 203 15.38 15.34 -4.70
C ALA A 203 15.53 16.76 -4.13
N SER A 204 14.42 17.44 -3.81
CA SER A 204 14.42 18.81 -3.26
C SER A 204 14.97 18.89 -1.83
N LYS A 205 15.05 17.76 -1.13
CA LYS A 205 15.52 17.65 0.26
C LYS A 205 16.84 16.90 0.41
N GLY A 206 17.46 16.48 -0.71
CA GLY A 206 18.67 15.63 -0.68
C GLY A 206 18.39 14.24 -0.11
N GLY A 207 17.18 13.75 -0.27
CA GLY A 207 16.77 12.42 0.19
C GLY A 207 17.13 11.31 -0.80
N THR A 208 16.89 10.08 -0.38
CA THR A 208 17.31 8.85 -1.06
C THR A 208 16.12 8.07 -1.60
N ALA A 209 16.16 7.64 -2.87
CA ALA A 209 15.16 6.79 -3.50
C ALA A 209 15.68 5.37 -3.77
N PHE A 210 14.93 4.36 -3.35
CA PHE A 210 15.13 2.99 -3.79
C PHE A 210 14.45 2.80 -5.15
N VAL A 211 15.22 2.37 -6.17
CA VAL A 211 14.76 2.31 -7.56
C VAL A 211 14.92 0.91 -8.12
N HIS A 212 13.82 0.30 -8.57
CA HIS A 212 13.89 -1.00 -9.25
C HIS A 212 14.56 -0.86 -10.61
N ALA A 213 15.80 -1.34 -10.70
CA ALA A 213 16.68 -1.10 -11.86
C ALA A 213 16.34 -1.93 -13.11
N ALA A 214 15.35 -2.83 -13.03
CA ALA A 214 14.77 -3.51 -14.18
C ALA A 214 13.53 -2.80 -14.75
N ASP A 215 13.03 -1.75 -14.09
CA ASP A 215 11.87 -0.98 -14.54
C ASP A 215 12.31 0.33 -15.22
N PRO A 216 12.19 0.44 -16.57
CA PRO A 216 12.65 1.61 -17.32
C PRO A 216 11.88 2.89 -16.97
N ASP A 217 10.60 2.78 -16.59
CA ASP A 217 9.81 3.93 -16.14
C ASP A 217 10.34 4.47 -14.82
N LEU A 218 10.64 3.60 -13.85
CA LEU A 218 11.18 4.03 -12.55
C LEU A 218 12.59 4.63 -12.69
N ILE A 219 13.44 4.07 -13.58
CA ILE A 219 14.74 4.65 -13.89
C ILE A 219 14.57 6.06 -14.45
N ALA A 220 13.69 6.23 -15.44
CA ALA A 220 13.43 7.54 -16.05
C ALA A 220 12.88 8.56 -15.04
N LEU A 221 11.90 8.15 -14.21
CA LEU A 221 11.30 9.00 -13.20
C LEU A 221 12.28 9.41 -12.10
N SER A 222 13.27 8.58 -11.79
CA SER A 222 14.29 8.86 -10.77
C SER A 222 15.47 9.69 -11.27
N ASN A 223 15.53 10.02 -12.54
CA ASN A 223 16.62 10.83 -13.11
C ASN A 223 16.40 12.33 -12.79
N LEU A 224 16.57 12.68 -11.53
CA LEU A 224 16.39 14.04 -11.00
C LEU A 224 17.67 14.51 -10.33
N GLU A 225 18.02 15.78 -10.54
CA GLU A 225 19.13 16.42 -9.84
C GLU A 225 18.83 16.50 -8.34
N GLY A 226 19.82 16.19 -7.50
CA GLY A 226 19.68 16.19 -6.05
C GLY A 226 19.06 14.92 -5.46
N LEU A 227 18.64 13.92 -6.27
CA LEU A 227 18.13 12.66 -5.78
C LEU A 227 19.27 11.63 -5.66
N GLU A 228 19.51 11.15 -4.44
CA GLU A 228 20.34 9.95 -4.26
C GLU A 228 19.54 8.71 -4.66
N ARG A 229 20.15 7.80 -5.44
CA ARG A 229 19.48 6.59 -5.93
C ARG A 229 20.18 5.34 -5.45
N LEU A 230 19.41 4.43 -4.87
CA LEU A 230 19.81 3.07 -4.49
C LEU A 230 19.12 2.07 -5.43
N PRO A 231 19.79 1.68 -6.53
CA PRO A 231 19.21 0.73 -7.46
C PRO A 231 19.21 -0.69 -6.91
N TYR A 232 18.14 -1.46 -7.21
CA TYR A 232 17.99 -2.88 -6.82
C TYR A 232 17.29 -3.70 -7.91
N GLY A 233 17.33 -5.02 -7.81
CA GLY A 233 16.47 -5.92 -8.61
C GLY A 233 17.03 -6.34 -9.97
N THR A 234 18.32 -6.11 -10.29
CA THR A 234 18.98 -6.61 -11.50
C THR A 234 20.26 -7.39 -11.18
N PRO A 235 20.81 -8.19 -12.12
CA PRO A 235 22.10 -8.86 -11.91
C PRO A 235 23.27 -7.91 -11.64
N ASN A 236 23.25 -6.68 -12.16
CA ASN A 236 24.26 -5.66 -11.90
C ASN A 236 24.01 -4.86 -10.61
N HIS A 237 22.78 -4.87 -10.14
CA HIS A 237 22.33 -4.26 -8.90
C HIS A 237 21.48 -5.30 -8.16
N PRO A 238 22.06 -6.46 -7.85
CA PRO A 238 21.28 -7.50 -7.18
C PRO A 238 20.94 -7.05 -5.78
N PRO A 239 19.80 -7.45 -5.21
CA PRO A 239 19.70 -7.56 -3.78
C PRO A 239 20.75 -8.53 -3.20
N HIS A 240 21.53 -9.17 -4.08
CA HIS A 240 22.50 -10.21 -3.83
C HIS A 240 23.94 -9.75 -3.60
N ALA A 241 24.29 -8.50 -3.86
CA ALA A 241 25.68 -8.02 -3.76
C ALA A 241 25.86 -6.99 -2.65
N TRP A 242 25.10 -7.10 -1.59
CA TRP A 242 25.35 -6.24 -0.44
C TRP A 242 26.48 -6.81 0.39
N ARG A 243 27.55 -6.05 0.45
CA ARG A 243 28.62 -6.33 1.43
C ARG A 243 28.07 -5.95 2.78
N SER A 244 27.98 -6.91 3.70
CA SER A 244 27.80 -6.57 5.10
C SER A 244 28.97 -5.67 5.52
N ALA A 245 28.70 -4.60 6.24
CA ALA A 245 29.70 -3.68 6.78
C ALA A 245 30.63 -4.34 7.82
N GLY A 246 30.98 -5.60 7.68
CA GLY A 246 31.74 -6.34 8.66
C GLY A 246 32.65 -7.47 8.16
N SER A 247 32.54 -7.95 6.92
CA SER A 247 33.54 -8.90 6.39
C SER A 247 33.62 -8.84 4.86
N VAL A 248 34.85 -8.74 4.37
CA VAL A 248 35.20 -8.65 2.95
C VAL A 248 35.06 -10.00 2.24
N ASP A 249 34.88 -11.11 2.95
CA ASP A 249 35.22 -12.45 2.47
C ASP A 249 34.03 -13.37 2.16
N ALA A 250 32.78 -12.95 2.36
CA ALA A 250 31.62 -13.75 1.97
C ALA A 250 30.46 -12.86 1.50
N PRO A 251 30.31 -12.60 0.19
CA PRO A 251 29.12 -11.96 -0.33
C PRO A 251 27.94 -12.89 -0.13
N ILE A 252 26.87 -12.37 0.47
CA ILE A 252 25.62 -13.10 0.65
C ILE A 252 24.79 -12.90 -0.61
N TYR A 253 24.46 -13.99 -1.28
CA TYR A 253 23.68 -13.99 -2.50
C TYR A 253 22.28 -14.51 -2.22
N TRP A 254 21.26 -13.69 -2.47
CA TRP A 254 19.89 -14.18 -2.68
C TRP A 254 19.70 -14.37 -4.18
N SER A 255 19.77 -15.58 -4.69
CA SER A 255 19.41 -15.85 -6.08
C SER A 255 17.92 -16.21 -6.14
N VAL A 256 17.19 -15.48 -6.95
CA VAL A 256 15.78 -15.74 -7.21
C VAL A 256 15.68 -16.36 -8.60
N SER A 257 15.28 -17.62 -8.67
CA SER A 257 14.94 -18.25 -9.94
C SER A 257 13.59 -17.70 -10.41
N ALA A 258 13.58 -16.99 -11.52
CA ALA A 258 12.37 -16.64 -12.24
C ALA A 258 11.82 -17.92 -12.90
N GLY A 259 11.12 -18.75 -12.14
CA GLY A 259 10.52 -19.98 -12.58
C GLY A 259 9.10 -20.14 -12.04
N ALA A 260 8.24 -20.66 -12.86
CA ALA A 260 6.83 -20.87 -12.66
C ALA A 260 6.56 -21.88 -11.52
N ALA A 261 6.47 -21.43 -10.37
CA ALA A 261 5.96 -21.99 -9.12
C ALA A 261 6.63 -21.24 -7.98
N PRO A 262 6.10 -21.19 -6.75
CA PRO A 262 6.82 -20.68 -5.62
C PRO A 262 8.15 -21.45 -5.53
N GLY A 263 9.18 -20.87 -6.14
CA GLY A 263 10.51 -21.46 -6.17
C GLY A 263 11.25 -21.06 -4.92
N PRO A 264 12.11 -21.92 -4.39
CA PRO A 264 12.89 -21.60 -3.21
C PRO A 264 13.82 -20.43 -3.49
N TRP A 265 13.86 -19.49 -2.57
CA TRP A 265 14.83 -18.43 -2.53
C TRP A 265 16.17 -19.00 -2.05
N HIS A 266 17.26 -18.59 -2.69
CA HIS A 266 18.57 -19.04 -2.30
C HIS A 266 19.33 -17.88 -1.67
N ASP A 267 19.73 -18.04 -0.42
CA ASP A 267 20.59 -17.12 0.33
C ASP A 267 22.07 -17.50 0.22
N GLY A 268 22.43 -18.41 -0.66
CA GLY A 268 23.76 -19.03 -0.74
C GLY A 268 23.99 -20.17 0.26
N GLN A 269 23.08 -20.38 1.21
CA GLN A 269 23.11 -21.46 2.20
C GLN A 269 21.98 -22.49 2.02
N GLY A 270 20.96 -22.18 1.20
CA GLY A 270 19.83 -23.05 0.93
C GLY A 270 18.66 -22.34 0.27
N ALA A 271 17.57 -23.09 0.09
CA ALA A 271 16.32 -22.59 -0.46
C ALA A 271 15.44 -22.04 0.65
N LEU A 272 14.94 -20.81 0.50
CA LEU A 272 13.94 -20.22 1.38
C LEU A 272 12.54 -20.45 0.79
N GLU A 273 11.70 -21.13 1.53
CA GLU A 273 10.28 -21.27 1.18
C GLU A 273 9.51 -20.01 1.62
N VAL A 274 8.71 -19.43 0.71
CA VAL A 274 7.91 -18.24 0.98
C VAL A 274 6.45 -18.49 0.57
N HIS A 275 5.52 -17.85 1.27
CA HIS A 275 4.07 -17.98 1.05
C HIS A 275 3.50 -16.98 0.02
N LEU A 276 4.36 -16.27 -0.70
CA LEU A 276 3.98 -15.32 -1.73
C LEU A 276 4.09 -15.96 -3.12
N HIS A 277 3.03 -15.85 -3.90
CA HIS A 277 2.93 -16.49 -5.21
C HIS A 277 3.00 -15.47 -6.35
N GLY A 278 3.79 -15.80 -7.38
CA GLY A 278 3.86 -15.06 -8.63
C GLY A 278 5.03 -14.09 -8.77
N ALA A 279 5.45 -13.88 -10.02
CA ALA A 279 6.61 -13.07 -10.37
C ALA A 279 6.51 -11.60 -9.91
N HIS A 280 5.29 -11.05 -9.83
CA HIS A 280 5.07 -9.68 -9.34
C HIS A 280 5.41 -9.52 -7.85
N GLN A 281 5.31 -10.59 -7.04
CA GLN A 281 5.70 -10.56 -5.63
C GLN A 281 7.22 -10.53 -5.46
N LEU A 282 7.95 -11.01 -6.46
CA LEU A 282 9.40 -10.97 -6.48
C LEU A 282 9.94 -9.55 -6.31
N ALA A 283 9.41 -8.59 -7.09
CA ALA A 283 9.81 -7.19 -6.99
C ALA A 283 9.51 -6.60 -5.60
N ASN A 284 8.37 -6.97 -4.99
CA ASN A 284 7.99 -6.53 -3.64
C ASN A 284 8.97 -7.07 -2.58
N MET A 285 9.37 -8.35 -2.69
CA MET A 285 10.35 -8.96 -1.80
C MET A 285 11.75 -8.40 -2.00
N GLN A 286 12.18 -8.19 -3.26
CA GLN A 286 13.47 -7.54 -3.57
C GLN A 286 13.55 -6.14 -2.97
N ALA A 287 12.45 -5.38 -3.01
CA ALA A 287 12.34 -4.08 -2.36
C ALA A 287 12.58 -4.20 -0.84
N ALA A 288 11.90 -5.13 -0.17
CA ALA A 288 12.05 -5.33 1.27
C ALA A 288 13.47 -5.77 1.66
N ILE A 289 14.08 -6.66 0.87
CA ILE A 289 15.49 -7.06 1.06
C ILE A 289 16.40 -5.85 0.94
N ALA A 290 16.27 -5.06 -0.13
CA ALA A 290 17.11 -3.89 -0.37
C ALA A 290 17.02 -2.87 0.77
N VAL A 291 15.80 -2.60 1.26
CA VAL A 291 15.58 -1.71 2.40
C VAL A 291 16.17 -2.32 3.68
N GLY A 292 15.91 -3.59 3.96
CA GLY A 292 16.44 -4.29 5.14
C GLY A 292 17.97 -4.24 5.22
N VAL A 293 18.64 -4.56 4.12
CA VAL A 293 20.10 -4.51 4.03
C VAL A 293 20.65 -3.10 4.25
N HIS A 294 20.03 -2.09 3.63
CA HIS A 294 20.45 -0.69 3.78
C HIS A 294 20.37 -0.23 5.24
N PHE A 295 19.36 -0.64 5.96
CA PHE A 295 19.17 -0.30 7.38
C PHE A 295 19.80 -1.31 8.35
N GLY A 296 20.69 -2.19 7.87
CA GLY A 296 21.56 -3.03 8.68
C GLY A 296 20.91 -4.31 9.20
N VAL A 297 19.73 -4.71 8.70
CA VAL A 297 19.10 -5.98 9.06
C VAL A 297 19.97 -7.13 8.57
N SER A 298 20.27 -8.07 9.45
CA SER A 298 21.10 -9.22 9.12
C SER A 298 20.42 -10.15 8.10
N PRO A 299 21.19 -10.82 7.21
CA PRO A 299 20.62 -11.73 6.21
C PRO A 299 19.76 -12.85 6.79
N GLY A 300 20.18 -13.40 7.92
CA GLY A 300 19.39 -14.42 8.62
C GLY A 300 18.04 -13.90 9.10
N ALA A 301 18.00 -12.66 9.61
CA ALA A 301 16.78 -12.01 10.05
C ALA A 301 15.86 -11.67 8.85
N ILE A 302 16.43 -11.22 7.72
CA ILE A 302 15.67 -11.00 6.47
C ILE A 302 15.02 -12.31 6.01
N ASN A 303 15.77 -13.40 5.96
CA ASN A 303 15.25 -14.71 5.55
C ASN A 303 14.15 -15.21 6.50
N ALA A 304 14.35 -15.07 7.81
CA ALA A 304 13.32 -15.43 8.79
C ALA A 304 12.03 -14.62 8.60
N ALA A 305 12.14 -13.31 8.37
CA ALA A 305 11.00 -12.45 8.13
C ALA A 305 10.23 -12.84 6.84
N LEU A 306 10.96 -13.07 5.74
CA LEU A 306 10.35 -13.42 4.46
C LEU A 306 9.70 -14.82 4.48
N GLY A 307 10.36 -15.80 5.12
CA GLY A 307 9.82 -17.15 5.27
C GLY A 307 8.57 -17.23 6.15
N ALA A 308 8.48 -16.38 7.17
CA ALA A 308 7.33 -16.31 8.05
C ALA A 308 6.20 -15.40 7.53
N PHE A 309 6.43 -14.65 6.46
CA PHE A 309 5.46 -13.68 5.96
C PHE A 309 4.25 -14.36 5.34
N LEU A 310 3.06 -14.00 5.82
CA LEU A 310 1.78 -14.44 5.25
C LEU A 310 1.07 -13.26 4.59
N PRO A 311 0.48 -13.45 3.39
CA PRO A 311 -0.37 -12.43 2.76
C PRO A 311 -1.53 -12.02 3.68
N VAL A 312 -1.88 -10.75 3.65
CA VAL A 312 -2.96 -10.17 4.46
C VAL A 312 -3.94 -9.39 3.58
N ASP A 313 -5.12 -9.08 4.13
CA ASP A 313 -6.11 -8.20 3.51
C ASP A 313 -6.56 -8.66 2.11
N GLN A 314 -6.83 -9.95 1.92
CA GLN A 314 -7.29 -10.52 0.65
C GLN A 314 -6.35 -10.20 -0.54
N ARG A 315 -5.04 -10.24 -0.30
CA ARG A 315 -4.01 -9.95 -1.30
C ARG A 315 -3.21 -11.21 -1.68
N GLY A 316 -3.92 -12.19 -2.26
CA GLY A 316 -3.36 -13.48 -2.62
C GLY A 316 -3.40 -14.49 -1.48
N GLU A 317 -4.32 -14.35 -0.52
CA GLU A 317 -4.55 -15.34 0.54
C GLU A 317 -5.06 -16.65 -0.05
N THR A 318 -4.50 -17.76 0.42
CA THR A 318 -4.97 -19.10 0.01
C THR A 318 -5.88 -19.67 1.08
N VAL A 319 -7.11 -20.00 0.69
CA VAL A 319 -8.11 -20.64 1.54
C VAL A 319 -8.40 -22.02 0.98
N THR A 320 -8.09 -23.07 1.74
CA THR A 320 -8.43 -24.45 1.39
C THR A 320 -9.76 -24.81 2.05
N THR A 321 -10.72 -25.21 1.25
CA THR A 321 -12.01 -25.71 1.67
C THR A 321 -12.08 -27.23 1.48
N GLU A 322 -13.15 -27.89 1.92
CA GLU A 322 -13.36 -29.32 1.69
C GLU A 322 -13.44 -29.69 0.20
N ARG A 323 -13.80 -28.71 -0.66
CA ARG A 323 -14.08 -28.95 -2.09
C ARG A 323 -13.03 -28.33 -3.01
N ASN A 324 -12.46 -27.17 -2.65
CA ASN A 324 -11.63 -26.37 -3.55
C ASN A 324 -10.50 -25.67 -2.80
N THR A 325 -9.47 -25.30 -3.54
CA THR A 325 -8.48 -24.30 -3.10
C THR A 325 -8.83 -22.95 -3.72
N VAL A 326 -8.96 -21.91 -2.91
CA VAL A 326 -9.36 -20.56 -3.36
C VAL A 326 -8.24 -19.58 -3.06
N ILE A 327 -7.74 -18.89 -4.08
CA ILE A 327 -6.80 -17.79 -3.96
C ILE A 327 -7.62 -16.49 -3.99
N VAL A 328 -7.67 -15.80 -2.85
CA VAL A 328 -8.47 -14.57 -2.67
C VAL A 328 -7.59 -13.35 -2.88
N ASP A 329 -7.78 -12.63 -3.99
CA ASP A 329 -7.08 -11.39 -4.32
C ASP A 329 -8.10 -10.29 -4.68
N CYS A 330 -9.02 -10.02 -3.73
CA CYS A 330 -10.18 -9.16 -3.91
C CYS A 330 -10.09 -7.80 -3.22
N TYR A 331 -8.90 -7.39 -2.78
CA TYR A 331 -8.74 -6.07 -2.17
C TYR A 331 -9.01 -4.94 -3.18
N ASN A 332 -8.43 -5.03 -4.39
CA ASN A 332 -8.71 -4.15 -5.52
C ASN A 332 -8.27 -4.80 -6.84
N ALA A 333 -8.80 -4.30 -7.96
CA ALA A 333 -8.46 -4.76 -9.29
C ALA A 333 -8.26 -3.59 -10.26
N ASN A 334 -7.20 -3.69 -11.06
CA ASN A 334 -6.96 -2.85 -12.23
C ASN A 334 -6.30 -3.72 -13.32
N PRO A 335 -6.26 -3.29 -14.59
CA PRO A 335 -5.80 -4.15 -15.69
C PRO A 335 -4.41 -4.75 -15.46
N SER A 336 -3.44 -3.96 -15.02
CA SER A 336 -2.07 -4.44 -14.81
C SER A 336 -1.96 -5.42 -13.63
N SER A 337 -2.72 -5.22 -12.56
CA SER A 337 -2.72 -6.15 -11.43
C SER A 337 -3.40 -7.47 -11.77
N VAL A 338 -4.52 -7.43 -12.51
CA VAL A 338 -5.24 -8.64 -12.94
C VAL A 338 -4.40 -9.44 -13.93
N GLU A 339 -3.78 -8.79 -14.93
CA GLU A 339 -2.84 -9.44 -15.86
C GLU A 339 -1.73 -10.17 -15.11
N SER A 340 -1.04 -9.47 -14.21
CA SER A 340 0.08 -10.03 -13.43
C SER A 340 -0.35 -11.25 -12.62
N THR A 341 -1.52 -11.17 -11.94
CA THR A 341 -2.05 -12.27 -11.14
C THR A 341 -2.49 -13.46 -12.03
N LEU A 342 -3.15 -13.21 -13.18
CA LEU A 342 -3.55 -14.27 -14.11
C LEU A 342 -2.36 -15.03 -14.68
N ARG A 343 -1.32 -14.33 -15.12
CA ARG A 343 -0.08 -14.96 -15.64
C ARG A 343 0.60 -15.80 -14.57
N ALA A 344 0.66 -15.30 -13.34
CA ALA A 344 1.19 -16.03 -12.20
C ALA A 344 0.36 -17.27 -11.87
N PHE A 345 -0.97 -17.14 -11.84
CA PHE A 345 -1.90 -18.22 -11.59
C PHE A 345 -1.80 -19.35 -12.65
N ALA A 346 -1.75 -18.96 -13.91
CA ALA A 346 -1.58 -19.92 -15.01
C ALA A 346 -0.24 -20.68 -14.96
N SER A 347 0.85 -19.96 -14.61
CA SER A 347 2.20 -20.55 -14.57
C SER A 347 2.43 -21.46 -13.38
N ALA A 348 1.59 -21.39 -12.34
CA ALA A 348 1.73 -22.20 -11.14
C ALA A 348 1.32 -23.68 -11.32
N GLY A 349 0.73 -24.06 -12.47
CA GLY A 349 0.39 -25.44 -12.79
C GLY A 349 -0.71 -26.05 -11.91
N HIS A 350 -1.67 -25.23 -11.49
CA HIS A 350 -2.80 -25.65 -10.67
C HIS A 350 -3.69 -26.68 -11.36
N GLU A 351 -4.27 -27.59 -10.58
CA GLU A 351 -5.28 -28.52 -11.07
C GLU A 351 -6.59 -27.79 -11.37
N ALA A 352 -7.17 -28.06 -12.54
CA ALA A 352 -8.44 -27.50 -13.02
C ALA A 352 -8.62 -26.00 -12.70
N PRO A 353 -7.71 -25.11 -13.17
CA PRO A 353 -7.69 -23.70 -12.81
C PRO A 353 -8.94 -22.96 -13.30
N LEU A 354 -9.52 -22.13 -12.44
CA LEU A 354 -10.65 -21.26 -12.75
C LEU A 354 -10.35 -19.84 -12.24
N ALA A 355 -10.40 -18.85 -13.10
CA ALA A 355 -10.38 -17.44 -12.70
C ALA A 355 -11.79 -16.87 -12.65
N ILE A 356 -12.17 -16.28 -11.54
CA ILE A 356 -13.44 -15.53 -11.38
C ILE A 356 -13.07 -14.06 -11.18
N LEU A 357 -13.38 -13.24 -12.20
CA LEU A 357 -12.95 -11.84 -12.28
C LEU A 357 -14.15 -10.91 -12.15
N GLY A 358 -14.09 -9.98 -11.19
CA GLY A 358 -15.07 -8.91 -11.02
C GLY A 358 -14.66 -7.62 -11.74
N ASP A 359 -15.62 -6.75 -12.03
CA ASP A 359 -15.39 -5.47 -12.69
C ASP A 359 -14.25 -4.67 -12.04
N MET A 360 -13.49 -4.00 -12.91
CA MET A 360 -12.41 -3.10 -12.54
C MET A 360 -12.91 -1.67 -12.57
N MET A 361 -13.00 -1.06 -11.39
CA MET A 361 -13.50 0.31 -11.23
C MET A 361 -12.42 1.37 -11.51
N GLU A 362 -12.81 2.64 -11.60
CA GLU A 362 -11.91 3.80 -11.73
C GLU A 362 -11.09 3.85 -13.04
N LEU A 363 -11.57 3.18 -14.07
CA LEU A 363 -10.96 3.17 -15.40
C LEU A 363 -11.51 4.28 -16.31
N GLY A 364 -12.68 4.87 -16.00
CA GLY A 364 -13.33 5.89 -16.81
C GLY A 364 -13.48 5.46 -18.27
N SER A 365 -13.05 6.29 -19.21
CA SER A 365 -13.11 5.99 -20.66
C SER A 365 -12.26 4.77 -21.09
N HIS A 366 -11.38 4.28 -20.23
CA HIS A 366 -10.53 3.10 -20.48
C HIS A 366 -11.19 1.77 -20.06
N ALA A 367 -12.40 1.78 -19.48
CA ALA A 367 -13.06 0.58 -18.96
C ALA A 367 -13.18 -0.54 -20.03
N ALA A 368 -13.72 -0.21 -21.20
CA ALA A 368 -13.85 -1.18 -22.28
C ALA A 368 -12.52 -1.78 -22.74
N HIS A 369 -11.45 -0.99 -22.79
CA HIS A 369 -10.11 -1.47 -23.18
C HIS A 369 -9.53 -2.36 -22.08
N GLY A 370 -9.59 -1.93 -20.81
CA GLY A 370 -9.03 -2.67 -19.68
C GLY A 370 -9.67 -4.05 -19.50
N HIS A 371 -11.00 -4.14 -19.59
CA HIS A 371 -11.72 -5.41 -19.46
C HIS A 371 -11.40 -6.37 -20.63
N ARG A 372 -11.32 -5.88 -21.87
CA ARG A 372 -10.88 -6.70 -23.02
C ARG A 372 -9.46 -7.21 -22.85
N MET A 373 -8.52 -6.33 -22.48
CA MET A 373 -7.11 -6.70 -22.26
C MET A 373 -7.00 -7.87 -21.28
N VAL A 374 -7.65 -7.78 -20.14
CA VAL A 374 -7.64 -8.83 -19.11
C VAL A 374 -8.25 -10.15 -19.62
N ARG A 375 -9.35 -10.06 -20.37
CA ARG A 375 -9.98 -11.25 -20.96
C ARG A 375 -9.10 -11.93 -22.01
N ASP A 376 -8.38 -11.13 -22.79
CA ASP A 376 -7.42 -11.65 -23.77
C ASP A 376 -6.23 -12.34 -23.07
N VAL A 377 -5.72 -11.78 -21.97
CA VAL A 377 -4.71 -12.43 -21.12
C VAL A 377 -5.20 -13.77 -20.58
N ALA A 378 -6.44 -13.87 -20.10
CA ALA A 378 -6.99 -15.14 -19.63
C ALA A 378 -7.03 -16.20 -20.74
N ARG A 379 -7.37 -15.79 -21.98
CA ARG A 379 -7.33 -16.67 -23.16
C ARG A 379 -5.91 -17.09 -23.55
N GLU A 380 -4.97 -16.15 -23.57
CA GLU A 380 -3.55 -16.44 -23.82
C GLU A 380 -3.00 -17.45 -22.82
N CYS A 381 -3.41 -17.33 -21.56
CA CYS A 381 -3.01 -18.23 -20.49
C CYS A 381 -3.77 -19.57 -20.48
N ALA A 382 -4.74 -19.77 -21.36
CA ALA A 382 -5.64 -20.93 -21.39
C ALA A 382 -6.32 -21.22 -20.05
N VAL A 383 -6.68 -20.19 -19.28
CA VAL A 383 -7.39 -20.29 -18.01
C VAL A 383 -8.88 -20.09 -18.26
N GLU A 384 -9.72 -21.03 -17.79
CA GLU A 384 -11.16 -20.86 -17.76
C GLU A 384 -11.50 -19.60 -16.95
N CYS A 385 -12.31 -18.70 -17.51
CA CYS A 385 -12.53 -17.38 -16.94
C CYS A 385 -14.04 -17.07 -16.86
N TRP A 386 -14.54 -16.99 -15.63
CA TRP A 386 -15.86 -16.48 -15.34
C TRP A 386 -15.75 -15.02 -14.97
N VAL A 387 -16.72 -14.22 -15.41
CA VAL A 387 -16.70 -12.78 -15.18
C VAL A 387 -17.97 -12.30 -14.50
N VAL A 388 -17.83 -11.28 -13.66
CA VAL A 388 -18.91 -10.75 -12.83
C VAL A 388 -18.95 -9.24 -12.95
N GLY A 389 -20.10 -8.72 -13.34
CA GLY A 389 -20.36 -7.29 -13.38
C GLY A 389 -20.79 -6.79 -14.75
N HIS A 390 -21.17 -5.51 -14.76
CA HIS A 390 -21.74 -4.84 -15.92
C HIS A 390 -20.70 -4.58 -17.03
N ASP A 391 -19.49 -4.15 -16.63
CA ASP A 391 -18.45 -3.77 -17.60
C ASP A 391 -17.87 -4.98 -18.31
N PHE A 392 -17.65 -6.10 -17.59
CA PHE A 392 -17.28 -7.36 -18.21
C PHE A 392 -18.38 -7.86 -19.14
N ALA A 393 -19.65 -7.84 -18.69
CA ALA A 393 -20.76 -8.28 -19.53
C ALA A 393 -20.89 -7.48 -20.82
N ALA A 394 -20.67 -6.16 -20.75
CA ALA A 394 -20.80 -5.27 -21.90
C ALA A 394 -19.61 -5.32 -22.86
N HIS A 395 -18.39 -5.52 -22.36
CA HIS A 395 -17.17 -5.28 -23.13
C HIS A 395 -16.30 -6.52 -23.34
N ALA A 396 -16.35 -7.49 -22.44
CA ALA A 396 -15.44 -8.63 -22.43
C ALA A 396 -16.06 -9.87 -21.75
N PRO A 397 -17.16 -10.43 -22.30
CA PRO A 397 -17.81 -11.59 -21.69
C PRO A 397 -16.83 -12.77 -21.55
N GLY A 398 -16.93 -13.45 -20.40
CA GLY A 398 -16.14 -14.64 -20.08
C GLY A 398 -16.68 -15.92 -20.70
N ASP A 399 -16.14 -17.07 -20.30
CA ASP A 399 -16.69 -18.39 -20.61
C ASP A 399 -18.07 -18.54 -19.95
N ARG A 400 -18.22 -17.88 -18.78
CA ARG A 400 -19.50 -17.59 -18.15
C ARG A 400 -19.52 -16.14 -17.69
N THR A 401 -20.68 -15.51 -17.73
CA THR A 401 -20.87 -14.10 -17.37
C THR A 401 -22.04 -13.97 -16.40
N PHE A 402 -21.80 -13.27 -15.29
CA PHE A 402 -22.79 -13.04 -14.24
C PHE A 402 -23.01 -11.53 -14.07
N PRO A 403 -24.26 -11.07 -13.95
CA PRO A 403 -24.55 -9.64 -13.79
C PRO A 403 -24.02 -9.06 -12.47
N ASP A 404 -24.00 -9.88 -11.43
CA ASP A 404 -23.54 -9.50 -10.08
C ASP A 404 -23.06 -10.71 -9.26
N VAL A 405 -22.56 -10.44 -8.08
CA VAL A 405 -22.02 -11.46 -7.15
C VAL A 405 -23.12 -12.40 -6.65
N ASN A 406 -24.39 -11.95 -6.54
CA ASN A 406 -25.47 -12.81 -6.07
C ASN A 406 -25.80 -13.88 -7.13
N ALA A 407 -25.84 -13.51 -8.41
CA ALA A 407 -26.01 -14.44 -9.51
C ALA A 407 -24.88 -15.47 -9.57
N LEU A 408 -23.62 -15.05 -9.37
CA LEU A 408 -22.48 -15.96 -9.24
C LEU A 408 -22.66 -16.92 -8.07
N ARG A 409 -23.02 -16.41 -6.88
CA ARG A 409 -23.22 -17.24 -5.67
C ARG A 409 -24.31 -18.30 -5.85
N SER A 410 -25.43 -17.94 -6.48
CA SER A 410 -26.50 -18.88 -6.79
C SER A 410 -26.01 -20.00 -7.72
N ALA A 411 -25.31 -19.65 -8.80
CA ALA A 411 -24.75 -20.62 -9.73
C ALA A 411 -23.74 -21.56 -9.06
N LEU A 412 -22.85 -21.04 -8.23
CA LEU A 412 -21.89 -21.85 -7.48
C LEU A 412 -22.56 -22.82 -6.50
N ALA A 413 -23.67 -22.38 -5.87
CA ALA A 413 -24.44 -23.23 -4.95
C ALA A 413 -25.20 -24.35 -5.67
N GLU A 414 -25.73 -24.07 -6.86
CA GLU A 414 -26.48 -25.04 -7.67
C GLU A 414 -25.58 -26.09 -8.34
N GLU A 415 -24.41 -25.70 -8.81
CA GLU A 415 -23.53 -26.56 -9.62
C GLU A 415 -22.55 -27.38 -8.80
N GLY A 416 -22.28 -27.01 -7.56
CA GLY A 416 -21.44 -27.79 -6.65
C GLY A 416 -20.01 -28.01 -7.16
N ILE A 417 -19.31 -26.94 -7.56
CA ILE A 417 -17.94 -27.02 -8.11
C ILE A 417 -16.99 -27.66 -7.10
N GLU A 418 -16.23 -28.66 -7.54
CA GLU A 418 -15.29 -29.42 -6.71
C GLU A 418 -13.96 -29.69 -7.44
N GLY A 419 -12.88 -29.90 -6.67
CA GLY A 419 -11.57 -30.29 -7.17
C GLY A 419 -10.86 -29.20 -7.98
N ARG A 420 -11.17 -27.91 -7.73
CA ARG A 420 -10.61 -26.80 -8.49
C ARG A 420 -9.72 -25.91 -7.65
N THR A 421 -8.73 -25.32 -8.31
CA THR A 421 -8.05 -24.14 -7.79
C THR A 421 -8.69 -22.91 -8.42
N ILE A 422 -9.23 -22.03 -7.57
CA ILE A 422 -10.04 -20.87 -8.00
C ILE A 422 -9.32 -19.58 -7.62
N LEU A 423 -9.05 -18.74 -8.60
CA LEU A 423 -8.60 -17.36 -8.37
C LEU A 423 -9.82 -16.43 -8.31
N LEU A 424 -10.01 -15.74 -7.20
CA LEU A 424 -11.00 -14.66 -7.08
C LEU A 424 -10.28 -13.32 -7.15
N LYS A 425 -10.66 -12.46 -8.12
CA LYS A 425 -10.10 -11.11 -8.22
C LYS A 425 -11.12 -10.11 -8.77
N GLY A 426 -11.30 -9.00 -8.04
CA GLY A 426 -12.22 -7.93 -8.41
C GLY A 426 -11.96 -6.66 -7.61
N SER A 427 -12.60 -5.56 -8.02
CA SER A 427 -12.54 -4.31 -7.26
C SER A 427 -13.21 -4.48 -5.89
N ARG A 428 -12.72 -3.74 -4.90
CA ARG A 428 -13.21 -3.78 -3.50
C ARG A 428 -14.73 -3.57 -3.40
N SER A 429 -15.28 -2.69 -4.24
CA SER A 429 -16.71 -2.40 -4.27
C SER A 429 -17.57 -3.58 -4.71
N MET A 430 -17.00 -4.54 -5.45
CA MET A 430 -17.70 -5.75 -5.91
C MET A 430 -18.03 -6.70 -4.75
N ARG A 431 -17.24 -6.71 -3.67
CA ARG A 431 -17.42 -7.59 -2.50
C ARG A 431 -17.52 -9.07 -2.88
N MET A 432 -16.62 -9.49 -3.75
CA MET A 432 -16.54 -10.87 -4.23
C MET A 432 -16.20 -11.86 -3.13
#